data_a9f9cd35a85e4151c89d3128405d793b
#
_entry.id   a9f9cd35a85e4151c89d3128405d793b
#
_cell.length_a   1.000
_cell.length_b   1.000
_cell.length_c   1.000
_cell.angle_alpha   90.00
_cell.angle_beta   90.00
_cell.angle_gamma   90.00
#
_symmetry.space_group_name_H-M   'P 1'
#
loop_
_entity.id
_entity.type
_entity.pdbx_description
1 polymer ?
#
loop_
_entity_poly.entity_id
_entity_poly.type
_entity_poly.pdbx_seq_one_letter_code
_entity_poly.pdbx_strand_id
1 'polypeptide(L)' 'MSQADAISIGSKVRVTRVRDRIPQAMVDLLKKDANGTVKDFRTVDGKGIGVVLELSDGSTSWFFEDEIAAA' A
#
# COMPACT_ATOMS: atom_id res chain seq x y z
N MET A 1 -14.82 13.54 -8.26
CA MET A 1 -14.48 12.94 -6.98
C MET A 1 -13.00 12.63 -6.90
N SER A 2 -12.42 12.97 -5.78
CA SER A 2 -10.98 12.80 -5.60
C SER A 2 -10.62 11.33 -5.40
N GLN A 3 -9.47 10.90 -5.93
CA GLN A 3 -8.95 9.56 -5.73
C GLN A 3 -8.70 9.27 -4.25
N ALA A 4 -8.27 10.28 -3.51
CA ALA A 4 -7.98 10.13 -2.09
C ALA A 4 -9.21 9.76 -1.27
N ASP A 5 -10.38 10.15 -1.72
CA ASP A 5 -11.62 9.86 -1.00
C ASP A 5 -11.95 8.38 -1.00
N ALA A 6 -11.38 7.63 -1.93
CA ALA A 6 -11.65 6.20 -2.05
C ALA A 6 -10.76 5.36 -1.12
N ILE A 7 -9.74 5.95 -0.52
CA ILE A 7 -8.78 5.21 0.30
C ILE A 7 -8.99 5.56 1.76
N SER A 8 -9.50 4.60 2.51
CA SER A 8 -9.73 4.75 3.94
C SER A 8 -9.44 3.43 4.63
N ILE A 9 -9.40 3.44 5.96
CA ILE A 9 -9.16 2.22 6.72
C ILE A 9 -10.23 1.18 6.37
N GLY A 10 -9.79 -0.02 6.05
CA GLY A 10 -10.67 -1.08 5.59
C GLY A 10 -10.82 -1.18 4.08
N SER A 11 -10.38 -0.16 3.34
CA SER A 11 -10.47 -0.18 1.88
C SER A 11 -9.55 -1.22 1.28
N LYS A 12 -9.97 -1.81 0.17
CA LYS A 12 -9.12 -2.69 -0.63
C LYS A 12 -8.38 -1.85 -1.66
N VAL A 13 -7.08 -2.08 -1.74
CA VAL A 13 -6.22 -1.37 -2.68
C VAL A 13 -5.30 -2.36 -3.37
N ARG A 14 -4.66 -1.89 -4.43
CA ARG A 14 -3.71 -2.69 -5.19
C ARG A 14 -2.41 -1.90 -5.31
N VAL A 15 -1.30 -2.58 -5.07
CA VAL A 15 0.01 -1.97 -5.26
C VAL A 15 0.31 -1.93 -6.75
N THR A 16 0.49 -0.72 -7.29
CA THR A 16 0.69 -0.51 -8.72
C THR A 16 2.12 -0.14 -9.08
N ARG A 17 2.93 0.20 -8.08
CA ARG A 17 4.32 0.60 -8.29
C ARG A 17 5.19 0.08 -7.16
N VAL A 18 6.27 -0.59 -7.52
CA VAL A 18 7.23 -1.13 -6.56
C VAL A 18 8.54 -0.37 -6.74
N ARG A 19 9.03 0.24 -5.66
CA ARG A 19 10.26 1.01 -5.66
C ARG A 19 11.39 0.26 -4.96
N ASP A 20 12.61 0.75 -5.14
CA ASP A 20 13.79 0.07 -4.64
C ASP A 20 13.83 -0.17 -3.14
N ARG A 21 13.11 0.66 -2.37
CA ARG A 21 13.08 0.49 -0.91
C ARG A 21 12.32 -0.77 -0.48
N ILE A 22 11.56 -1.38 -1.39
CA ILE A 22 10.75 -2.56 -1.08
C ILE A 22 11.64 -3.80 -1.10
N PRO A 23 11.70 -4.58 0.00
CA PRO A 23 12.51 -5.81 0.03
C PRO A 23 12.05 -6.83 -1.02
N GLN A 24 13.00 -7.63 -1.51
CA GLN A 24 12.69 -8.61 -2.54
C GLN A 24 11.62 -9.61 -2.12
N ALA A 25 11.62 -10.02 -0.86
CA ALA A 25 10.58 -10.95 -0.38
C ALA A 25 9.19 -10.35 -0.53
N MET A 26 9.07 -9.04 -0.27
CA MET A 26 7.81 -8.34 -0.44
C MET A 26 7.45 -8.21 -1.92
N VAL A 27 8.44 -7.94 -2.77
CA VAL A 27 8.21 -7.87 -4.22
C VAL A 27 7.67 -9.21 -4.72
N ASP A 28 8.24 -10.31 -4.26
CA ASP A 28 7.78 -11.63 -4.66
C ASP A 28 6.34 -11.89 -4.24
N LEU A 29 5.98 -11.47 -3.04
CA LEU A 29 4.61 -11.59 -2.56
C LEU A 29 3.65 -10.77 -3.43
N LEU A 30 4.04 -9.54 -3.78
CA LEU A 30 3.22 -8.66 -4.60
C LEU A 30 3.04 -9.18 -6.02
N LYS A 31 4.00 -9.94 -6.53
CA LYS A 31 3.86 -10.58 -7.84
C LYS A 31 2.78 -11.65 -7.83
N LYS A 32 2.59 -12.30 -6.69
CA LYS A 32 1.54 -13.30 -6.54
C LYS A 32 0.18 -12.67 -6.30
N ASP A 33 0.15 -11.64 -5.45
CA ASP A 33 -1.08 -10.95 -5.09
C ASP A 33 -0.74 -9.53 -4.66
N ALA A 34 -1.04 -8.58 -5.51
CA ALA A 34 -0.74 -7.18 -5.26
C ALA A 34 -1.82 -6.46 -4.44
N ASN A 35 -2.86 -7.17 -4.03
CA ASN A 35 -3.94 -6.56 -3.27
C ASN A 35 -3.63 -6.51 -1.79
N GLY A 36 -4.15 -5.49 -1.12
CA GLY A 36 -4.02 -5.35 0.32
C GLY A 36 -5.19 -4.60 0.89
N THR A 37 -5.30 -4.62 2.21
CA THR A 37 -6.34 -3.90 2.94
C THR A 37 -5.69 -2.80 3.74
N VAL A 38 -6.24 -1.60 3.65
CA VAL A 38 -5.73 -0.45 4.41
C VAL A 38 -6.01 -0.67 5.89
N LYS A 39 -4.95 -0.66 6.70
CA LYS A 39 -5.08 -0.84 8.15
C LYS A 39 -4.84 0.45 8.91
N ASP A 40 -4.01 1.34 8.39
CA ASP A 40 -3.65 2.56 9.09
C ASP A 40 -2.96 3.53 8.12
N PHE A 41 -2.69 4.72 8.60
CA PHE A 41 -1.91 5.72 7.88
C PHE A 41 -0.76 6.17 8.77
N ARG A 42 0.33 6.59 8.16
CA ARG A 42 1.46 7.14 8.90
C ARG A 42 2.03 8.33 8.16
N THR A 43 2.59 9.28 8.92
CA THR A 43 3.29 10.40 8.34
C THR A 43 4.73 10.01 8.09
N VAL A 44 5.20 10.25 6.88
CA VAL A 44 6.59 10.02 6.52
C VAL A 44 7.24 11.37 6.35
N ASP A 45 8.23 11.66 7.20
CA ASP A 45 8.87 12.96 7.26
C ASP A 45 9.28 13.48 5.89
N GLY A 46 8.75 14.67 5.53
CA GLY A 46 9.11 15.35 4.31
C GLY A 46 8.68 14.66 3.04
N LYS A 47 7.94 13.56 3.15
CA LYS A 47 7.58 12.74 1.98
C LYS A 47 6.10 12.54 1.79
N GLY A 48 5.29 12.87 2.79
CA GLY A 48 3.84 12.75 2.68
C GLY A 48 3.27 11.64 3.54
N ILE A 49 2.17 11.07 3.10
CA ILE A 49 1.43 10.08 3.88
C ILE A 49 1.77 8.67 3.37
N GLY A 50 2.14 7.81 4.31
CA GLY A 50 2.28 6.38 4.04
C GLY A 50 0.99 5.66 4.41
N VAL A 51 0.61 4.69 3.60
CA VAL A 51 -0.59 3.89 3.82
C VAL A 51 -0.13 2.51 4.24
N VAL A 52 -0.54 2.08 5.44
CA VAL A 52 -0.18 0.76 5.96
C VAL A 52 -1.17 -0.26 5.44
N LEU A 53 -0.68 -1.26 4.75
CA LEU A 53 -1.51 -2.31 4.16
C LEU A 53 -1.23 -3.65 4.85
N GLU A 54 -2.28 -4.43 5.01
CA GLU A 54 -2.15 -5.85 5.34
C GLU A 54 -2.24 -6.62 4.04
N LEU A 55 -1.24 -7.43 3.78
CA LEU A 55 -1.11 -8.17 2.53
C LEU A 55 -1.71 -9.58 2.65
N SER A 56 -1.72 -10.31 1.55
CA SER A 56 -2.41 -11.59 1.48
C SER A 56 -1.88 -12.65 2.45
N ASP A 57 -0.62 -12.55 2.85
CA ASP A 57 -0.02 -13.49 3.80
C ASP A 57 -0.17 -13.04 5.26
N GLY A 58 -0.89 -11.95 5.52
CA GLY A 58 -1.08 -11.41 6.85
C GLY A 58 0.01 -10.44 7.30
N SER A 59 1.06 -10.28 6.53
CA SER A 59 2.10 -9.30 6.87
C SER A 59 1.63 -7.89 6.56
N THR A 60 2.28 -6.91 7.17
CA THR A 60 1.96 -5.50 6.93
C THR A 60 3.18 -4.78 6.35
N SER A 61 2.91 -3.78 5.51
CA SER A 61 3.93 -2.91 4.97
C SER A 61 3.27 -1.58 4.66
N TRP A 62 4.07 -0.54 4.43
CA TRP A 62 3.51 0.75 4.08
C TRP A 62 3.97 1.16 2.69
N PHE A 63 3.11 1.93 2.02
CA PHE A 63 3.35 2.41 0.66
C PHE A 63 2.91 3.86 0.59
N PHE A 64 3.53 4.64 -0.31
CA PHE A 64 3.03 5.98 -0.58
C PHE A 64 1.75 5.90 -1.39
N GLU A 65 0.95 6.96 -1.30
CA GLU A 65 -0.34 7.01 -2.01
C GLU A 65 -0.20 6.81 -3.51
N ASP A 66 0.90 7.28 -4.10
CA ASP A 66 1.12 7.14 -5.54
C ASP A 66 1.60 5.75 -5.95
N GLU A 67 1.81 4.87 -4.99
CA GLU A 67 2.23 3.48 -5.25
C GLU A 67 1.07 2.51 -5.23
N ILE A 68 -0.12 2.98 -4.89
CA ILE A 68 -1.31 2.14 -4.78
C ILE A 68 -2.48 2.79 -5.51
N ALA A 69 -3.48 1.98 -5.79
CA ALA A 69 -4.73 2.43 -6.39
C ALA A 69 -5.89 1.65 -5.79
N ALA A 70 -7.08 2.22 -5.86
CA ALA A 70 -8.27 1.50 -5.40
C ALA A 70 -8.45 0.22 -6.21
N ALA A 71 -8.70 -0.86 -5.51
CA ALA A 71 -8.91 -2.14 -6.16
C ALA A 71 -10.32 -2.28 -6.71
#